data_fda462bf5b119511dcc7ff83f1089d04
#
_entry.id   fda462bf5b119511dcc7ff83f1089d04
#
_cell.length_a   1.000
_cell.length_b   1.000
_cell.length_c   1.000
_cell.angle_alpha   90.00
_cell.angle_beta   90.00
_cell.angle_gamma   90.00
#
_symmetry.space_group_name_H-M   'P 1'
#
loop_
_entity.id
_entity.type
_entity.pdbx_description
1 polymer ?
#
loop_
_entity_poly.entity_id
_entity_poly.type
_entity_poly.pdbx_seq_one_letter_code
_entity_poly.pdbx_strand_id
1 'polypeptide(L)'
;MPGRKRRAVEEERLEVGPAARGFLAGANADRDMTCRQMAILVMIAAYPNRSVKHIAAALEIPKPVITRASDKLLELELINRTAADDRRQVELSCTRAGRRLLSEAGVWSVA
;
A
#
# COMPACT_ATOMS: atom_id res chain seq x y z
N MET A 1 -37.12 3.72 15.80
CA MET A 1 -37.18 2.39 16.38
C MET A 1 -35.85 1.65 16.15
N PRO A 2 -35.21 1.23 17.23
CA PRO A 2 -33.86 0.61 17.12
C PRO A 2 -33.84 -0.65 16.24
N GLY A 3 -34.87 -1.48 16.29
CA GLY A 3 -34.91 -2.71 15.51
C GLY A 3 -34.97 -2.46 13.99
N ARG A 4 -35.60 -1.38 13.58
CA ARG A 4 -35.67 -1.01 12.17
C ARG A 4 -34.34 -0.62 11.58
N LYS A 5 -33.56 0.18 12.33
CA LYS A 5 -32.21 0.57 11.90
C LYS A 5 -31.30 -0.64 11.81
N ARG A 6 -31.38 -1.54 12.75
CA ARG A 6 -30.58 -2.77 12.75
C ARG A 6 -30.92 -3.63 11.53
N ARG A 7 -32.19 -3.79 11.23
CA ARG A 7 -32.63 -4.56 10.08
C ARG A 7 -32.17 -3.94 8.76
N ALA A 8 -32.25 -2.62 8.65
CA ALA A 8 -31.77 -1.93 7.45
C ALA A 8 -30.28 -2.16 7.22
N VAL A 9 -29.46 -2.12 8.30
CA VAL A 9 -28.02 -2.39 8.20
C VAL A 9 -27.77 -3.85 7.80
N GLU A 10 -28.53 -4.78 8.33
CA GLU A 10 -28.41 -6.20 7.99
C GLU A 10 -28.84 -6.48 6.55
N GLU A 11 -29.88 -5.81 6.07
CA GLU A 11 -30.37 -5.97 4.70
C GLU A 11 -29.45 -5.32 3.68
N GLU A 12 -28.77 -4.24 4.06
CA GLU A 12 -27.86 -3.50 3.18
C GLU A 12 -26.47 -4.14 3.11
N ARG A 13 -26.32 -5.37 3.15
CA ARG A 13 -25.02 -6.05 3.14
C ARG A 13 -23.92 -5.20 2.53
N LEU A 14 -23.01 -4.74 3.39
CA LEU A 14 -21.84 -4.01 2.94
C LEU A 14 -20.92 -4.97 2.20
N GLU A 15 -20.81 -4.77 0.89
CA GLU A 15 -19.82 -5.52 0.12
C GLU A 15 -18.44 -5.00 0.45
N VAL A 16 -17.51 -5.91 0.59
CA VAL A 16 -16.12 -5.54 0.83
C VAL A 16 -15.55 -4.97 -0.46
N GLY A 17 -15.35 -3.66 -0.47
CA GLY A 17 -14.76 -2.98 -1.61
C GLY A 17 -13.28 -3.28 -1.77
N PRO A 18 -12.68 -2.86 -2.91
CA PRO A 18 -11.27 -3.14 -3.18
C PRO A 18 -10.33 -2.64 -2.09
N ALA A 19 -10.56 -1.45 -1.54
CA ALA A 19 -9.74 -0.90 -0.48
C ALA A 19 -9.76 -1.77 0.77
N ALA A 20 -10.96 -2.21 1.18
CA ALA A 20 -11.10 -3.07 2.34
C ALA A 20 -10.44 -4.43 2.12
N ARG A 21 -10.51 -4.96 0.90
CA ARG A 21 -9.81 -6.20 0.54
C ARG A 21 -8.30 -6.03 0.70
N GLY A 22 -7.78 -4.86 0.35
CA GLY A 22 -6.36 -4.55 0.52
C GLY A 22 -5.94 -4.61 1.99
N PHE A 23 -6.74 -4.03 2.87
CA PHE A 23 -6.49 -4.09 4.31
C PHE A 23 -6.56 -5.51 4.85
N LEU A 24 -7.55 -6.28 4.41
CA LEU A 24 -7.69 -7.67 4.83
C LEU A 24 -6.53 -8.53 4.35
N ALA A 25 -6.09 -8.34 3.12
CA ALA A 25 -4.94 -9.08 2.58
C ALA A 25 -3.67 -8.74 3.35
N GLY A 26 -3.45 -7.46 3.67
CA GLY A 26 -2.32 -7.03 4.49
C GLY A 26 -2.35 -7.65 5.88
N ALA A 27 -3.53 -7.73 6.49
CA ALA A 27 -3.70 -8.32 7.81
C ALA A 27 -3.48 -9.84 7.81
N ASN A 28 -3.82 -10.50 6.71
CA ASN A 28 -3.71 -11.96 6.59
C ASN A 28 -2.40 -12.43 5.95
N ALA A 29 -1.61 -11.51 5.44
CA ALA A 29 -0.31 -11.88 4.88
C ALA A 29 0.63 -12.30 6.00
N ASP A 30 1.48 -13.29 5.75
CA ASP A 30 2.55 -13.70 6.66
C ASP A 30 3.61 -12.61 6.84
N ARG A 31 3.26 -11.39 6.52
CA ARG A 31 4.15 -10.22 6.43
C ARG A 31 3.60 -9.11 7.26
N ASP A 32 3.30 -9.22 8.38
CA ASP A 32 2.99 -8.20 9.39
C ASP A 32 3.02 -6.75 8.86
N MET A 33 2.18 -6.48 7.86
CA MET A 33 2.12 -5.18 7.19
C MET A 33 1.05 -4.28 7.79
N THR A 34 1.43 -3.03 8.02
CA THR A 34 0.50 -1.99 8.48
C THR A 34 -0.26 -1.38 7.29
N CYS A 35 -1.39 -0.72 7.59
CA CYS A 35 -2.12 0.06 6.58
C CYS A 35 -1.23 1.10 5.91
N ARG A 36 -0.37 1.75 6.68
CA ARG A 36 0.56 2.75 6.17
C ARG A 36 1.54 2.13 5.18
N GLN A 37 2.09 0.98 5.50
CA GLN A 37 2.99 0.25 4.61
C GLN A 37 2.29 -0.15 3.31
N MET A 38 1.04 -0.62 3.40
CA MET A 38 0.25 -0.93 2.21
C MET A 38 0.00 0.31 1.35
N ALA A 39 -0.33 1.44 1.97
CA ALA A 39 -0.55 2.69 1.26
C ALA A 39 0.72 3.15 0.53
N ILE A 40 1.87 3.03 1.18
CA ILE A 40 3.15 3.39 0.61
C ILE A 40 3.48 2.47 -0.57
N LEU A 41 3.23 1.16 -0.42
CA LEU A 41 3.43 0.20 -1.51
C LEU A 41 2.56 0.54 -2.72
N VAL A 42 1.30 0.90 -2.49
CA VAL A 42 0.39 1.33 -3.56
C VAL A 42 0.95 2.55 -4.29
N MET A 43 1.45 3.54 -3.56
CA MET A 43 2.03 4.75 -4.16
C MET A 43 3.28 4.43 -4.98
N ILE A 44 4.13 3.54 -4.48
CA ILE A 44 5.32 3.13 -5.21
C ILE A 44 4.95 2.41 -6.50
N ALA A 45 3.93 1.57 -6.46
CA ALA A 45 3.46 0.85 -7.65
C ALA A 45 2.79 1.78 -8.67
N ALA A 46 1.99 2.73 -8.18
CA ALA A 46 1.27 3.67 -9.02
C ALA A 46 2.18 4.71 -9.67
N TYR A 47 3.23 5.11 -8.96
CA TYR A 47 4.17 6.13 -9.42
C TYR A 47 5.60 5.59 -9.34
N PRO A 48 5.99 4.74 -10.29
CA PRO A 48 7.31 4.11 -10.24
C PRO A 48 8.43 5.11 -10.44
N ASN A 49 9.60 4.77 -9.89
CA ASN A 49 10.83 5.56 -10.02
C ASN A 49 10.71 6.97 -9.41
N ARG A 50 9.91 7.10 -8.35
CA ARG A 50 9.83 8.35 -7.57
C ARG A 50 10.68 8.25 -6.32
N SER A 51 11.18 9.40 -5.89
CA SER A 51 12.01 9.49 -4.70
C SER A 51 11.19 9.36 -3.42
N VAL A 52 11.87 9.02 -2.32
CA VAL A 52 11.27 9.02 -0.99
C VAL A 52 10.67 10.39 -0.68
N LYS A 53 11.37 11.46 -1.03
CA LYS A 53 10.91 12.83 -0.84
C LYS A 53 9.59 13.10 -1.57
N HIS A 54 9.47 12.62 -2.80
CA HIS A 54 8.27 12.79 -3.59
C HIS A 54 7.08 12.06 -2.96
N ILE A 55 7.28 10.82 -2.53
CA ILE A 55 6.23 10.02 -1.91
C ILE A 55 5.80 10.64 -0.57
N ALA A 56 6.75 11.11 0.22
CA ALA A 56 6.48 11.78 1.48
C ALA A 56 5.59 13.01 1.27
N ALA A 57 5.92 13.82 0.28
CA ALA A 57 5.13 15.01 -0.06
C ALA A 57 3.72 14.63 -0.53
N ALA A 58 3.59 13.63 -1.38
CA ALA A 58 2.32 13.21 -1.93
C ALA A 58 1.37 12.66 -0.86
N LEU A 59 1.91 11.93 0.11
CA LEU A 59 1.13 11.33 1.20
C LEU A 59 1.03 12.24 2.43
N GLU A 60 1.74 13.37 2.44
CA GLU A 60 1.83 14.25 3.60
C GLU A 60 2.30 13.50 4.85
N ILE A 61 3.28 12.64 4.65
CA ILE A 61 3.89 11.85 5.73
C ILE A 61 5.36 12.27 5.84
N PRO A 62 5.89 12.44 7.05
CA PRO A 62 7.29 12.81 7.22
C PRO A 62 8.25 11.82 6.55
N LYS A 63 9.28 12.34 5.91
CA LYS A 63 10.27 11.54 5.18
C LYS A 63 10.85 10.38 6.01
N PRO A 64 11.22 10.56 7.30
CA PRO A 64 11.72 9.44 8.10
C PRO A 64 10.73 8.27 8.21
N VAL A 65 9.44 8.56 8.22
CA VAL A 65 8.40 7.54 8.29
C VAL A 65 8.36 6.75 6.97
N ILE A 66 8.45 7.44 5.83
CA ILE A 66 8.51 6.80 4.52
C ILE A 66 9.77 5.95 4.40
N THR A 67 10.91 6.47 4.84
CA THR A 67 12.18 5.74 4.80
C THR A 67 12.08 4.44 5.60
N ARG A 68 11.53 4.52 6.81
CA ARG A 68 11.37 3.34 7.67
C ARG A 68 10.43 2.32 7.07
N ALA A 69 9.31 2.77 6.51
CA ALA A 69 8.36 1.89 5.83
C ALA A 69 8.99 1.24 4.60
N SER A 70 9.75 2.02 3.82
CA SER A 70 10.43 1.49 2.63
C SER A 70 11.51 0.48 3.00
N ASP A 71 12.20 0.65 4.12
CA ASP A 71 13.14 -0.34 4.62
C ASP A 71 12.45 -1.67 4.87
N LYS A 72 11.27 -1.64 5.48
CA LYS A 72 10.49 -2.84 5.73
C LYS A 72 10.02 -3.49 4.42
N LEU A 73 9.52 -2.69 3.48
CA LEU A 73 9.08 -3.20 2.18
C LEU A 73 10.25 -3.79 1.38
N LEU A 74 11.43 -3.19 1.51
CA LEU A 74 12.65 -3.71 0.87
C LEU A 74 13.04 -5.05 1.49
N GLU A 75 13.01 -5.16 2.80
CA GLU A 75 13.28 -6.41 3.52
C GLU A 75 12.34 -7.52 3.09
N LEU A 76 11.07 -7.20 2.84
CA LEU A 76 10.07 -8.15 2.35
C LEU A 76 10.16 -8.41 0.84
N GLU A 77 11.13 -7.79 0.16
CA GLU A 77 11.34 -7.91 -1.29
C GLU A 77 10.15 -7.47 -2.12
N LEU A 78 9.38 -6.52 -1.60
CA LEU A 78 8.21 -5.97 -2.29
C LEU A 78 8.54 -4.75 -3.14
N ILE A 79 9.67 -4.10 -2.86
CA ILE A 79 10.15 -2.95 -3.62
C ILE A 79 11.63 -3.08 -3.93
N ASN A 80 12.06 -2.30 -4.92
CA ASN A 80 13.47 -2.09 -5.23
C ASN A 80 13.83 -0.65 -4.87
N ARG A 81 15.08 -0.45 -4.50
CA ARG A 81 15.65 0.86 -4.21
C ARG A 81 16.82 1.05 -5.15
N THR A 82 16.75 2.09 -5.99
CA THR A 82 17.77 2.37 -7.00
C THR A 82 18.29 3.77 -6.80
N ALA A 83 19.62 3.95 -6.91
CA ALA A 83 20.19 5.28 -6.89
C ALA A 83 19.84 6.00 -8.20
N ALA A 84 19.30 7.21 -8.09
CA ALA A 84 19.08 8.07 -9.24
C ALA A 84 20.43 8.61 -9.76
N ASP A 85 20.42 9.20 -10.95
CA ASP A 85 21.59 9.86 -11.51
C ASP A 85 22.16 10.91 -10.56
N ASP A 86 21.29 11.59 -9.82
CA ASP A 86 21.67 12.40 -8.68
C ASP A 86 21.79 11.50 -7.46
N ARG A 87 23.01 11.23 -7.01
CA ARG A 87 23.31 10.34 -5.88
C ARG A 87 22.61 10.71 -4.57
N ARG A 88 22.03 11.89 -4.51
CA ARG A 88 21.30 12.35 -3.31
C ARG A 88 19.87 11.82 -3.24
N GLN A 89 19.38 11.26 -4.33
CA GLN A 89 18.01 10.75 -4.37
C GLN A 89 18.01 9.26 -4.62
N VAL A 90 17.13 8.60 -3.90
CA VAL A 90 16.87 7.18 -4.06
C VAL A 90 15.48 7.05 -4.64
N GLU A 91 15.36 6.33 -5.72
CA GLU A 91 14.09 6.04 -6.38
C GLU A 91 13.58 4.68 -5.95
N LEU A 92 12.28 4.60 -5.79
CA LEU A 92 11.60 3.39 -5.34
C LEU A 92 10.74 2.84 -6.48
N SER A 93 10.76 1.53 -6.64
CA SER A 93 9.91 0.84 -7.61
C SER A 93 9.39 -0.45 -7.01
N CYS A 94 8.24 -0.91 -7.49
CA CYS A 94 7.60 -2.11 -7.00
C CYS A 94 8.19 -3.34 -7.70
N THR A 95 8.45 -4.39 -6.94
CA THR A 95 8.88 -5.67 -7.50
C THR A 95 7.68 -6.44 -8.06
N ARG A 96 7.96 -7.54 -8.77
CA ARG A 96 6.92 -8.45 -9.21
C ARG A 96 6.12 -8.99 -8.02
N ALA A 97 6.81 -9.34 -6.93
CA ALA A 97 6.16 -9.83 -5.71
C ALA A 97 5.27 -8.75 -5.09
N GLY A 98 5.70 -7.50 -5.09
CA GLY A 98 4.89 -6.38 -4.62
C GLY A 98 3.64 -6.19 -5.47
N ARG A 99 3.77 -6.21 -6.78
CA ARG A 99 2.61 -6.10 -7.68
C ARG A 99 1.66 -7.28 -7.51
N ARG A 100 2.20 -8.47 -7.31
CA ARG A 100 1.38 -9.66 -7.06
C ARG A 100 0.56 -9.51 -5.78
N LEU A 101 1.18 -9.04 -4.72
CA LEU A 101 0.48 -8.79 -3.46
C LEU A 101 -0.67 -7.80 -3.65
N LEU A 102 -0.43 -6.70 -4.33
CA LEU A 102 -1.45 -5.69 -4.60
C LEU A 102 -2.56 -6.22 -5.50
N SER A 103 -2.23 -7.06 -6.47
CA SER A 103 -3.21 -7.69 -7.35
C SER A 103 -4.08 -8.68 -6.58
N GLU A 104 -3.49 -9.52 -5.75
CA GLU A 104 -4.20 -10.48 -4.91
C GLU A 104 -5.11 -9.76 -3.89
N ALA A 105 -4.69 -8.60 -3.44
CA ALA A 105 -5.47 -7.76 -2.55
C ALA A 105 -6.62 -7.04 -3.26
N GLY A 106 -6.70 -7.12 -4.59
CA GLY A 106 -7.72 -6.43 -5.36
C GLY A 106 -7.53 -4.92 -5.47
N VAL A 107 -6.37 -4.42 -5.05
CA VAL A 107 -6.04 -2.99 -5.08
C VAL A 107 -5.43 -2.60 -6.41
N TRP A 108 -4.80 -3.54 -7.09
CA TRP A 108 -4.12 -3.31 -8.36
C TRP A 108 -4.72 -4.21 -9.43
N SER A 109 -5.14 -3.61 -10.52
CA SER A 109 -5.62 -4.35 -11.67
C SER A 109 -4.55 -4.30 -12.76
N VAL A 110 -4.06 -5.46 -13.15
CA VAL A 110 -3.17 -5.57 -14.30
C VAL A 110 -4.07 -5.68 -15.51
N ALA A 111 -4.18 -4.61 -16.23
CA ALA A 111 -4.95 -4.60 -17.46
C ALA A 111 -4.21 -5.40 -18.56
#